data_f9652347365658835c4e14309d0d9f9d
#
_entry.id   f9652347365658835c4e14309d0d9f9d
#
_cell.length_a   1.000
_cell.length_b   1.000
_cell.length_c   1.000
_cell.angle_alpha   90.00
_cell.angle_beta   90.00
_cell.angle_gamma   90.00
#
_symmetry.space_group_name_H-M   'P 1'
#
loop_
_entity.id
_entity.type
_entity.pdbx_description
1 polymer ?
#
loop_
_entity_poly.entity_id
_entity_poly.type
_entity_poly.pdbx_seq_one_letter_code
_entity_poly.pdbx_strand_id
1 'polypeptide(L)'
;PLLPELLGGSADLAPSNLTIWSGSTSLKEDIAGNYIHYGVREFGMTAIANGLAHHGGFVPYTATFLMFVEYARNAAHMAALMKARQIMVYTHDSIGLGEDGPTHQAVEQLASLRLTPNFSTWRPCDQVEAAVGWKLAVERYFFSILLILSRQNLLQIERSPEQVKNIARGGYILKDSGGKPDVILIATGSEVEITVLAAEKLTAEGHAVRVVSLPSTDIFDAQDEAYRESVLPSDIAARVAVEAGIADYWYKYVGLKGAIVGITSYGESAPADKLFPYFGFTVENVVE
;
A
#
# COMPACT_ATOMS: atom_id res chain seq x y z
N PRO A 1 12.07 -24.90 -0.78
CA PRO A 1 11.18 -23.75 -0.57
C PRO A 1 9.86 -24.22 0.03
N LEU A 2 9.24 -23.39 0.88
CA LEU A 2 7.95 -23.72 1.52
C LEU A 2 6.77 -23.55 0.53
N LEU A 3 6.98 -22.82 -0.57
CA LEU A 3 5.98 -22.55 -1.62
C LEU A 3 6.63 -22.76 -2.99
N PRO A 4 6.73 -24.02 -3.45
CA PRO A 4 7.32 -24.33 -4.76
C PRO A 4 6.50 -23.77 -5.93
N GLU A 5 5.22 -23.46 -5.72
CA GLU A 5 4.31 -22.88 -6.69
C GLU A 5 4.55 -21.38 -6.93
N LEU A 6 5.29 -20.71 -6.06
CA LEU A 6 5.56 -19.27 -6.18
C LEU A 6 6.57 -19.03 -7.30
N LEU A 7 6.12 -18.46 -8.40
CA LEU A 7 6.90 -18.23 -9.61
C LEU A 7 6.73 -16.78 -10.08
N GLY A 8 7.81 -16.06 -10.28
CA GLY A 8 7.71 -14.69 -10.77
C GLY A 8 9.03 -13.97 -10.88
N GLY A 9 9.01 -12.67 -10.89
CA GLY A 9 10.21 -11.86 -11.03
C GLY A 9 9.90 -10.38 -11.21
N SER A 10 10.89 -9.66 -11.71
CA SER A 10 10.83 -8.20 -11.86
C SER A 10 11.08 -7.77 -13.30
N ALA A 11 10.54 -6.59 -13.66
CA ALA A 11 10.80 -5.91 -14.93
C ALA A 11 12.15 -5.17 -14.88
N ASP A 12 13.24 -5.95 -14.77
CA ASP A 12 14.63 -5.48 -14.70
C ASP A 12 14.99 -4.60 -13.49
N LEU A 13 14.17 -4.69 -12.43
CA LEU A 13 14.34 -3.91 -11.19
C LEU A 13 14.56 -4.81 -9.96
N ALA A 14 15.01 -6.05 -10.17
CA ALA A 14 15.14 -7.02 -9.09
C ALA A 14 15.97 -6.54 -7.88
N PRO A 15 17.12 -5.84 -8.05
CA PRO A 15 17.88 -5.28 -6.93
C PRO A 15 17.13 -4.20 -6.17
N SER A 16 16.32 -3.39 -6.86
CA SER A 16 15.54 -2.29 -6.24
C SER A 16 14.24 -2.78 -5.64
N ASN A 17 13.57 -3.76 -6.26
CA ASN A 17 12.34 -4.37 -5.72
C ASN A 17 12.63 -5.39 -4.62
N LEU A 18 13.90 -5.81 -4.44
CA LEU A 18 14.33 -6.85 -3.49
C LEU A 18 13.59 -8.19 -3.70
N THR A 19 13.39 -8.56 -4.96
CA THR A 19 12.65 -9.78 -5.33
C THR A 19 13.54 -10.99 -5.55
N ILE A 20 14.85 -10.81 -5.62
CA ILE A 20 15.84 -11.90 -5.64
C ILE A 20 16.29 -12.18 -4.19
N TRP A 21 16.26 -13.44 -3.80
CA TRP A 21 16.67 -13.93 -2.50
C TRP A 21 17.54 -15.21 -2.66
N SER A 22 18.13 -15.71 -1.59
CA SER A 22 19.08 -16.83 -1.62
C SER A 22 18.53 -18.15 -2.20
N GLY A 23 17.21 -18.30 -2.26
CA GLY A 23 16.53 -19.45 -2.86
C GLY A 23 16.00 -19.19 -4.28
N SER A 24 16.29 -18.02 -4.87
CA SER A 24 15.91 -17.74 -6.24
C SER A 24 16.83 -18.46 -7.22
N THR A 25 16.23 -19.16 -8.18
CA THR A 25 16.92 -19.80 -9.29
C THR A 25 16.26 -19.37 -10.60
N SER A 26 17.06 -18.84 -11.52
CA SER A 26 16.57 -18.39 -12.82
C SER A 26 16.05 -19.54 -13.67
N LEU A 27 14.87 -19.40 -14.27
CA LEU A 27 14.37 -20.35 -15.29
C LEU A 27 15.29 -20.51 -16.51
N LYS A 28 16.15 -19.52 -16.76
CA LYS A 28 17.15 -19.60 -17.82
C LYS A 28 18.28 -20.61 -17.48
N GLU A 29 18.58 -20.76 -16.20
CA GLU A 29 19.64 -21.63 -15.70
C GLU A 29 19.10 -23.03 -15.39
N ASP A 30 17.91 -23.12 -14.83
CA ASP A 30 17.23 -24.37 -14.48
C ASP A 30 15.74 -24.28 -14.79
N ILE A 31 15.20 -25.20 -15.56
CA ILE A 31 13.77 -25.29 -15.91
C ILE A 31 12.88 -25.47 -14.66
N ALA A 32 13.42 -25.98 -13.57
CA ALA A 32 12.76 -26.09 -12.26
C ALA A 32 12.93 -24.83 -11.39
N GLY A 33 13.53 -23.76 -11.92
CA GLY A 33 13.71 -22.50 -11.22
C GLY A 33 12.40 -21.80 -10.89
N ASN A 34 12.49 -20.78 -10.04
CA ASN A 34 11.35 -20.03 -9.54
C ASN A 34 11.39 -18.53 -9.86
N TYR A 35 12.37 -18.09 -10.65
CA TYR A 35 12.58 -16.68 -10.98
C TYR A 35 12.62 -16.43 -12.49
N ILE A 36 11.82 -15.44 -12.93
CA ILE A 36 11.74 -15.01 -14.33
C ILE A 36 12.34 -13.60 -14.48
N HIS A 37 13.38 -13.48 -15.31
CA HIS A 37 13.92 -12.19 -15.72
C HIS A 37 13.12 -11.64 -16.89
N TYR A 38 12.15 -10.78 -16.62
CA TYR A 38 11.26 -10.24 -17.65
C TYR A 38 11.91 -9.17 -18.54
N GLY A 39 13.01 -8.55 -18.07
CA GLY A 39 13.57 -7.34 -18.68
C GLY A 39 12.61 -6.14 -18.51
N VAL A 40 12.89 -5.03 -19.18
CA VAL A 40 12.05 -3.80 -19.15
C VAL A 40 10.78 -4.05 -19.99
N ARG A 41 9.81 -4.81 -19.44
CA ARG A 41 8.60 -5.25 -20.13
C ARG A 41 7.42 -5.43 -19.17
N GLU A 42 6.98 -4.37 -18.54
CA GLU A 42 5.94 -4.38 -17.51
C GLU A 42 4.62 -4.95 -18.03
N PHE A 43 4.23 -4.59 -19.26
CA PHE A 43 3.04 -5.17 -19.90
C PHE A 43 3.21 -6.67 -20.12
N GLY A 44 4.31 -7.08 -20.76
CA GLY A 44 4.58 -8.50 -21.04
C GLY A 44 4.69 -9.33 -19.75
N MET A 45 5.37 -8.81 -18.74
CA MET A 45 5.49 -9.41 -17.42
C MET A 45 4.10 -9.69 -16.82
N THR A 46 3.26 -8.68 -16.75
CA THR A 46 1.92 -8.79 -16.15
C THR A 46 1.01 -9.70 -16.99
N ALA A 47 1.09 -9.64 -18.32
CA ALA A 47 0.32 -10.51 -19.21
C ALA A 47 0.75 -11.99 -19.11
N ILE A 48 2.05 -12.27 -18.99
CA ILE A 48 2.57 -13.63 -18.76
C ILE A 48 2.07 -14.15 -17.41
N ALA A 49 2.10 -13.32 -16.36
CA ALA A 49 1.58 -13.71 -15.04
C ALA A 49 0.07 -14.00 -15.09
N ASN A 50 -0.72 -13.26 -15.88
CA ASN A 50 -2.13 -13.59 -16.13
C ASN A 50 -2.27 -14.99 -16.74
N GLY A 51 -1.45 -15.29 -17.73
CA GLY A 51 -1.43 -16.62 -18.38
C GLY A 51 -1.08 -17.74 -17.39
N LEU A 52 -0.05 -17.55 -16.57
CA LEU A 52 0.37 -18.49 -15.53
C LEU A 52 -0.73 -18.73 -14.49
N ALA A 53 -1.39 -17.65 -14.06
CA ALA A 53 -2.50 -17.72 -13.11
C ALA A 53 -3.66 -18.57 -13.66
N HIS A 54 -4.03 -18.36 -14.93
CA HIS A 54 -5.14 -19.10 -15.56
C HIS A 54 -4.77 -20.52 -15.96
N HIS A 55 -3.49 -20.80 -16.27
CA HIS A 55 -3.01 -22.15 -16.49
C HIS A 55 -3.18 -23.01 -15.21
N GLY A 56 -2.99 -22.39 -14.04
CA GLY A 56 -3.03 -23.08 -12.76
C GLY A 56 -1.71 -23.78 -12.41
N GLY A 57 -1.61 -24.25 -11.17
CA GLY A 57 -0.40 -24.88 -10.63
C GLY A 57 0.67 -23.92 -10.13
N PHE A 58 0.53 -22.62 -10.41
CA PHE A 58 1.45 -21.57 -9.97
C PHE A 58 0.73 -20.45 -9.22
N VAL A 59 1.46 -19.79 -8.34
CA VAL A 59 1.13 -18.51 -7.74
C VAL A 59 2.08 -17.47 -8.34
N PRO A 60 1.71 -16.83 -9.46
CA PRO A 60 2.60 -15.89 -10.10
C PRO A 60 2.74 -14.60 -9.32
N TYR A 61 3.96 -14.05 -9.28
CA TYR A 61 4.17 -12.68 -8.80
C TYR A 61 4.95 -11.86 -9.84
N THR A 62 4.71 -10.56 -9.83
CA THR A 62 5.38 -9.58 -10.69
C THR A 62 5.87 -8.43 -9.84
N ALA A 63 6.97 -7.77 -10.26
CA ALA A 63 7.48 -6.63 -9.52
C ALA A 63 8.01 -5.53 -10.44
N THR A 64 7.68 -4.30 -10.09
CA THR A 64 8.20 -3.06 -10.70
C THR A 64 7.98 -1.88 -9.75
N PHE A 65 8.40 -0.67 -10.12
CA PHE A 65 8.00 0.53 -9.39
C PHE A 65 6.52 0.83 -9.61
N LEU A 66 5.87 1.45 -8.61
CA LEU A 66 4.44 1.74 -8.70
C LEU A 66 4.10 2.61 -9.93
N MET A 67 4.93 3.62 -10.22
CA MET A 67 4.74 4.49 -11.39
C MET A 67 4.69 3.69 -12.69
N PHE A 68 5.46 2.61 -12.80
CA PHE A 68 5.55 1.81 -14.02
C PHE A 68 4.35 0.90 -14.27
N VAL A 69 3.38 0.86 -13.35
CA VAL A 69 2.07 0.26 -13.65
C VAL A 69 1.42 0.91 -14.88
N GLU A 70 1.77 2.17 -15.21
CA GLU A 70 1.28 2.84 -16.41
C GLU A 70 1.64 2.08 -17.69
N TYR A 71 2.83 1.48 -17.75
CA TYR A 71 3.20 0.60 -18.87
C TYR A 71 2.48 -0.74 -18.85
N ALA A 72 2.06 -1.23 -17.69
CA ALA A 72 1.34 -2.49 -17.52
C ALA A 72 -0.19 -2.33 -17.47
N ARG A 73 -0.71 -1.10 -17.50
CA ARG A 73 -2.10 -0.74 -17.17
C ARG A 73 -3.14 -1.66 -17.81
N ASN A 74 -3.03 -1.94 -19.10
CA ASN A 74 -3.99 -2.80 -19.78
C ASN A 74 -3.91 -4.26 -19.29
N ALA A 75 -2.70 -4.82 -19.12
CA ALA A 75 -2.53 -6.17 -18.62
C ALA A 75 -3.01 -6.31 -17.16
N ALA A 76 -2.79 -5.28 -16.32
CA ALA A 76 -3.31 -5.22 -14.97
C ALA A 76 -4.85 -5.12 -14.95
N HIS A 77 -5.43 -4.29 -15.83
CA HIS A 77 -6.89 -4.23 -16.02
C HIS A 77 -7.46 -5.61 -16.41
N MET A 78 -6.80 -6.30 -17.33
CA MET A 78 -7.21 -7.65 -17.73
C MET A 78 -7.08 -8.66 -16.58
N ALA A 79 -6.06 -8.54 -15.72
CA ALA A 79 -5.96 -9.37 -14.50
C ALA A 79 -7.20 -9.21 -13.61
N ALA A 80 -7.62 -7.97 -13.39
CA ALA A 80 -8.81 -7.67 -12.60
C ALA A 80 -10.09 -8.19 -13.26
N LEU A 81 -10.27 -7.96 -14.56
CA LEU A 81 -11.43 -8.40 -15.33
C LEU A 81 -11.57 -9.93 -15.35
N MET A 82 -10.47 -10.62 -15.57
CA MET A 82 -10.42 -12.09 -15.62
C MET A 82 -10.35 -12.73 -14.23
N LYS A 83 -10.26 -11.91 -13.16
CA LYS A 83 -10.05 -12.40 -11.78
C LYS A 83 -8.82 -13.29 -11.65
N ALA A 84 -7.75 -12.95 -12.35
CA ALA A 84 -6.50 -13.69 -12.30
C ALA A 84 -5.89 -13.62 -10.89
N ARG A 85 -5.49 -14.77 -10.35
CA ARG A 85 -4.78 -14.84 -9.08
C ARG A 85 -3.31 -14.55 -9.31
N GLN A 86 -2.89 -13.30 -9.10
CA GLN A 86 -1.47 -12.96 -9.10
C GLN A 86 -1.14 -11.97 -7.98
N ILE A 87 0.12 -11.94 -7.58
CA ILE A 87 0.66 -10.99 -6.60
C ILE A 87 1.45 -9.93 -7.38
N MET A 88 0.99 -8.69 -7.33
CA MET A 88 1.68 -7.56 -7.96
C MET A 88 2.42 -6.77 -6.89
N VAL A 89 3.74 -6.78 -6.93
CA VAL A 89 4.60 -6.03 -6.01
C VAL A 89 5.00 -4.73 -6.68
N TYR A 90 4.51 -3.63 -6.15
CA TYR A 90 4.82 -2.28 -6.62
C TYR A 90 5.58 -1.54 -5.54
N THR A 91 6.87 -1.35 -5.74
CA THR A 91 7.73 -0.60 -4.81
C THR A 91 7.86 0.86 -5.22
N HIS A 92 8.53 1.67 -4.40
CA HIS A 92 8.76 3.09 -4.69
C HIS A 92 7.43 3.84 -4.87
N ASP A 93 6.60 3.73 -3.86
CA ASP A 93 5.16 3.99 -3.83
C ASP A 93 4.75 5.46 -3.96
N SER A 94 5.69 6.41 -3.73
CA SER A 94 5.36 7.83 -3.62
C SER A 94 6.57 8.74 -3.89
N ILE A 95 6.46 10.01 -3.50
CA ILE A 95 7.55 11.00 -3.49
C ILE A 95 8.77 10.55 -2.67
N GLY A 96 8.60 9.59 -1.77
CA GLY A 96 9.68 8.95 -1.02
C GLY A 96 10.72 8.22 -1.89
N LEU A 97 10.44 8.04 -3.19
CA LEU A 97 11.41 7.58 -4.18
C LEU A 97 12.61 8.54 -4.27
N GLY A 98 12.39 9.85 -4.24
CA GLY A 98 13.47 10.84 -4.18
C GLY A 98 13.87 11.44 -5.53
N GLU A 99 15.18 11.53 -5.79
CA GLU A 99 15.78 12.35 -6.85
C GLU A 99 15.41 11.95 -8.27
N ASP A 100 14.99 10.72 -8.53
CA ASP A 100 14.53 10.28 -9.86
C ASP A 100 13.34 11.11 -10.36
N GLY A 101 12.64 11.77 -9.44
CA GLY A 101 11.72 12.86 -9.73
C GLY A 101 10.36 12.42 -10.27
N PRO A 102 9.60 13.38 -10.88
CA PRO A 102 8.19 13.20 -11.24
C PRO A 102 7.90 12.03 -12.19
N THR A 103 8.87 11.65 -13.04
CA THR A 103 8.69 10.54 -13.98
C THR A 103 8.67 9.16 -13.30
N HIS A 104 9.10 9.08 -12.03
CA HIS A 104 9.21 7.85 -11.25
C HIS A 104 8.36 7.86 -9.98
N GLN A 105 7.94 9.04 -9.54
CA GLN A 105 7.12 9.23 -8.33
C GLN A 105 5.63 9.02 -8.65
N ALA A 106 5.03 8.03 -8.01
CA ALA A 106 3.60 7.77 -8.14
C ALA A 106 2.79 8.79 -7.33
N VAL A 107 1.71 9.29 -7.89
CA VAL A 107 0.76 10.21 -7.26
C VAL A 107 -0.66 9.65 -7.37
N GLU A 108 -1.21 9.53 -8.58
CA GLU A 108 -2.56 9.05 -8.84
C GLU A 108 -2.67 7.53 -9.02
N GLN A 109 -1.54 6.84 -9.19
CA GLN A 109 -1.52 5.40 -9.49
C GLN A 109 -2.19 4.57 -8.41
N LEU A 110 -1.88 4.85 -7.13
CA LEU A 110 -2.45 4.14 -6.00
C LEU A 110 -3.98 4.29 -5.95
N ALA A 111 -4.50 5.50 -6.07
CA ALA A 111 -5.94 5.77 -6.09
C ALA A 111 -6.62 5.06 -7.26
N SER A 112 -6.04 5.11 -8.46
CA SER A 112 -6.59 4.47 -9.64
C SER A 112 -6.62 2.94 -9.54
N LEU A 113 -5.65 2.34 -8.86
CA LEU A 113 -5.63 0.90 -8.58
C LEU A 113 -6.71 0.52 -7.56
N ARG A 114 -6.89 1.32 -6.50
CA ARG A 114 -7.97 1.15 -5.52
C ARG A 114 -9.37 1.27 -6.13
N LEU A 115 -9.52 2.07 -7.18
CA LEU A 115 -10.78 2.22 -7.91
C LEU A 115 -11.03 1.12 -8.95
N THR A 116 -10.04 0.26 -9.21
CA THR A 116 -10.18 -0.86 -10.15
C THR A 116 -10.91 -2.02 -9.46
N PRO A 117 -12.09 -2.45 -9.96
CA PRO A 117 -12.79 -3.59 -9.37
C PRO A 117 -11.94 -4.87 -9.38
N ASN A 118 -12.14 -5.74 -8.39
CA ASN A 118 -11.43 -7.01 -8.24
C ASN A 118 -9.92 -6.88 -7.98
N PHE A 119 -9.44 -5.71 -7.61
CA PHE A 119 -8.11 -5.56 -7.01
C PHE A 119 -8.21 -5.44 -5.49
N SER A 120 -7.28 -6.06 -4.79
CA SER A 120 -7.07 -5.84 -3.36
C SER A 120 -5.73 -5.14 -3.18
N THR A 121 -5.77 -3.89 -2.75
CA THR A 121 -4.60 -3.02 -2.68
C THR A 121 -4.14 -2.86 -1.23
N TRP A 122 -2.88 -3.17 -0.96
CA TRP A 122 -2.26 -3.10 0.36
C TRP A 122 -1.08 -2.15 0.36
N ARG A 123 -1.11 -1.12 1.18
CA ARG A 123 -0.03 -0.15 1.40
C ARG A 123 0.40 -0.18 2.87
N PRO A 124 1.26 -1.13 3.26
CA PRO A 124 1.68 -1.33 4.64
C PRO A 124 2.62 -0.23 5.14
N CYS A 125 2.53 0.10 6.42
CA CYS A 125 3.36 1.10 7.08
C CYS A 125 4.63 0.54 7.71
N ASP A 126 4.75 -0.79 7.83
CA ASP A 126 5.91 -1.46 8.39
C ASP A 126 5.96 -2.95 8.03
N GLN A 127 6.97 -3.64 8.58
CA GLN A 127 7.18 -5.06 8.32
C GLN A 127 6.02 -5.95 8.80
N VAL A 128 5.35 -5.59 9.89
CA VAL A 128 4.24 -6.40 10.43
C VAL A 128 3.03 -6.33 9.50
N GLU A 129 2.64 -5.14 9.07
CA GLU A 129 1.57 -4.99 8.07
C GLU A 129 1.95 -5.63 6.73
N ALA A 130 3.20 -5.48 6.29
CA ALA A 130 3.70 -6.13 5.07
C ALA A 130 3.61 -7.66 5.15
N ALA A 131 3.98 -8.25 6.28
CA ALA A 131 3.88 -9.70 6.50
C ALA A 131 2.42 -10.19 6.45
N VAL A 132 1.48 -9.44 7.03
CA VAL A 132 0.04 -9.76 6.93
C VAL A 132 -0.46 -9.63 5.50
N GLY A 133 -0.07 -8.59 4.78
CA GLY A 133 -0.39 -8.42 3.35
C GLY A 133 0.13 -9.57 2.50
N TRP A 134 1.38 -9.99 2.68
CA TRP A 134 1.96 -11.15 2.00
C TRP A 134 1.24 -12.45 2.36
N LYS A 135 0.93 -12.67 3.65
CA LYS A 135 0.17 -13.84 4.08
C LYS A 135 -1.16 -13.95 3.34
N LEU A 136 -1.91 -12.84 3.29
CA LEU A 136 -3.19 -12.81 2.59
C LEU A 136 -3.03 -12.98 1.08
N ALA A 137 -1.96 -12.45 0.48
CA ALA A 137 -1.66 -12.61 -0.93
C ALA A 137 -1.42 -14.08 -1.31
N VAL A 138 -0.76 -14.82 -0.43
CA VAL A 138 -0.52 -16.26 -0.62
C VAL A 138 -1.77 -17.11 -0.34
N GLU A 139 -2.56 -16.75 0.68
CA GLU A 139 -3.73 -17.53 1.10
C GLU A 139 -4.98 -17.32 0.22
N ARG A 140 -5.11 -16.15 -0.42
CA ARG A 140 -6.29 -15.85 -1.26
C ARG A 140 -6.21 -16.50 -2.62
N TYR A 141 -7.30 -17.17 -3.01
CA TYR A 141 -7.42 -17.86 -4.29
C TYR A 141 -8.12 -17.05 -5.39
N PHE A 142 -8.73 -15.93 -5.04
CA PHE A 142 -9.53 -15.13 -5.96
C PHE A 142 -9.01 -13.69 -5.98
N PHE A 143 -8.83 -13.13 -7.16
CA PHE A 143 -8.35 -11.77 -7.44
C PHE A 143 -6.86 -11.54 -7.23
N SER A 144 -6.35 -10.54 -7.92
CA SER A 144 -4.98 -10.06 -7.74
C SER A 144 -4.86 -9.24 -6.44
N ILE A 145 -3.76 -9.46 -5.73
CA ILE A 145 -3.37 -8.63 -4.60
C ILE A 145 -2.19 -7.77 -5.00
N LEU A 146 -2.29 -6.48 -4.72
CA LEU A 146 -1.29 -5.48 -5.00
C LEU A 146 -0.61 -5.07 -3.70
N LEU A 147 0.69 -5.34 -3.57
CA LEU A 147 1.50 -4.93 -2.42
C LEU A 147 2.27 -3.68 -2.82
N ILE A 148 1.88 -2.55 -2.25
CA ILE A 148 2.43 -1.23 -2.51
C ILE A 148 3.42 -0.90 -1.40
N LEU A 149 4.71 -0.89 -1.72
CA LEU A 149 5.79 -0.82 -0.74
C LEU A 149 6.63 0.45 -0.94
N SER A 150 6.96 1.11 0.16
CA SER A 150 7.85 2.27 0.15
C SER A 150 9.29 1.90 -0.20
N ARG A 151 10.02 2.85 -0.76
CA ARG A 151 11.47 2.72 -1.00
C ARG A 151 12.29 2.87 0.28
N GLN A 152 11.91 3.84 1.10
CA GLN A 152 12.63 4.19 2.33
C GLN A 152 12.35 3.19 3.46
N ASN A 153 13.27 3.12 4.41
CA ASN A 153 13.06 2.37 5.65
C ASN A 153 11.98 3.07 6.49
N LEU A 154 11.09 2.26 7.06
CA LEU A 154 10.00 2.74 7.91
C LEU A 154 10.21 2.28 9.35
N LEU A 155 9.76 3.11 10.29
CA LEU A 155 9.78 2.78 11.71
C LEU A 155 8.85 1.59 12.00
N GLN A 156 9.32 0.67 12.84
CA GLN A 156 8.48 -0.43 13.32
C GLN A 156 7.62 0.06 14.48
N ILE A 157 6.32 -0.11 14.36
CA ILE A 157 5.36 0.36 15.37
C ILE A 157 4.92 -0.84 16.22
N GLU A 158 4.98 -0.68 17.54
CA GLU A 158 4.52 -1.72 18.47
C GLU A 158 2.99 -1.89 18.40
N ARG A 159 2.56 -3.15 18.45
CA ARG A 159 1.13 -3.53 18.41
C ARG A 159 0.82 -4.64 19.40
N SER A 160 -0.35 -4.58 19.96
CA SER A 160 -0.91 -5.70 20.70
C SER A 160 -1.23 -6.89 19.78
N PRO A 161 -1.34 -8.12 20.28
CA PRO A 161 -1.75 -9.26 19.48
C PRO A 161 -3.12 -9.09 18.78
N GLU A 162 -4.03 -8.34 19.41
CA GLU A 162 -5.34 -8.02 18.84
C GLU A 162 -5.22 -7.05 17.65
N GLN A 163 -4.38 -6.03 17.76
CA GLN A 163 -4.11 -5.11 16.65
C GLN A 163 -3.48 -5.84 15.46
N VAL A 164 -2.55 -6.78 15.71
CA VAL A 164 -1.94 -7.59 14.64
C VAL A 164 -3.01 -8.42 13.91
N LYS A 165 -3.97 -9.02 14.62
CA LYS A 165 -5.10 -9.73 13.99
C LYS A 165 -5.96 -8.80 13.14
N ASN A 166 -6.21 -7.58 13.63
CA ASN A 166 -7.07 -6.62 12.99
C ASN A 166 -6.44 -5.99 11.73
N ILE A 167 -5.13 -6.07 11.52
CA ILE A 167 -4.49 -5.70 10.25
C ILE A 167 -5.17 -6.42 9.08
N ALA A 168 -5.47 -7.72 9.23
CA ALA A 168 -6.12 -8.53 8.19
C ALA A 168 -7.53 -8.06 7.81
N ARG A 169 -8.11 -7.15 8.60
CA ARG A 169 -9.40 -6.49 8.32
C ARG A 169 -9.27 -5.23 7.45
N GLY A 170 -8.06 -4.87 7.05
CA GLY A 170 -7.76 -3.79 6.09
C GLY A 170 -7.63 -2.41 6.71
N GLY A 171 -8.20 -2.19 7.90
CA GLY A 171 -8.09 -0.95 8.67
C GLY A 171 -8.37 -1.23 10.14
N TYR A 172 -7.63 -0.58 11.04
CA TYR A 172 -7.74 -0.84 12.47
C TYR A 172 -7.26 0.37 13.29
N ILE A 173 -7.68 0.41 14.54
CA ILE A 173 -7.24 1.43 15.50
C ILE A 173 -5.80 1.10 15.94
N LEU A 174 -4.86 1.97 15.55
CA LEU A 174 -3.44 1.84 15.90
C LEU A 174 -3.13 2.51 17.24
N LYS A 175 -3.66 3.71 17.47
CA LYS A 175 -3.58 4.45 18.74
C LYS A 175 -4.96 4.99 19.10
N ASP A 176 -5.27 5.04 20.38
CA ASP A 176 -6.51 5.61 20.89
C ASP A 176 -6.27 6.23 22.27
N SER A 177 -6.72 7.43 22.48
CA SER A 177 -6.64 8.11 23.77
C SER A 177 -7.69 7.64 24.78
N GLY A 178 -8.57 6.71 24.34
CA GLY A 178 -9.68 6.17 25.12
C GLY A 178 -10.95 7.00 25.06
N GLY A 179 -12.08 6.33 25.09
CA GLY A 179 -13.39 6.98 24.99
C GLY A 179 -13.75 7.44 23.56
N LYS A 180 -14.60 8.47 23.49
CA LYS A 180 -15.00 9.07 22.23
C LYS A 180 -13.92 10.02 21.73
N PRO A 181 -13.36 9.82 20.53
CA PRO A 181 -12.34 10.75 20.02
C PRO A 181 -12.95 12.09 19.60
N ASP A 182 -12.20 13.16 19.83
CA ASP A 182 -12.49 14.49 19.27
C ASP A 182 -12.12 14.55 17.79
N VAL A 183 -11.04 13.86 17.40
CA VAL A 183 -10.52 13.79 16.03
C VAL A 183 -9.98 12.40 15.70
N ILE A 184 -10.16 12.00 14.44
CA ILE A 184 -9.63 10.76 13.90
C ILE A 184 -8.60 11.09 12.81
N LEU A 185 -7.38 10.61 12.98
CA LEU A 185 -6.31 10.69 12.00
C LEU A 185 -6.20 9.35 11.27
N ILE A 186 -6.25 9.37 9.94
CA ILE A 186 -6.25 8.16 9.09
C ILE A 186 -4.99 8.21 8.23
N ALA A 187 -4.21 7.15 8.21
CA ALA A 187 -3.02 7.09 7.36
C ALA A 187 -2.74 5.68 6.82
N THR A 188 -1.89 5.62 5.81
CA THR A 188 -1.35 4.39 5.23
C THR A 188 0.15 4.53 4.97
N GLY A 189 0.85 3.42 4.81
CA GLY A 189 2.25 3.44 4.39
C GLY A 189 3.14 4.32 5.26
N SER A 190 4.07 5.00 4.63
CA SER A 190 5.08 5.82 5.31
C SER A 190 4.50 6.98 6.13
N GLU A 191 3.29 7.43 5.85
CA GLU A 191 2.68 8.57 6.54
C GLU A 191 2.08 8.21 7.90
N VAL A 192 2.00 6.93 8.24
CA VAL A 192 1.51 6.49 9.57
C VAL A 192 2.42 7.00 10.69
N GLU A 193 3.74 7.06 10.47
CA GLU A 193 4.70 7.57 11.46
C GLU A 193 4.41 9.03 11.83
N ILE A 194 4.35 9.93 10.85
CA ILE A 194 4.08 11.36 11.11
C ILE A 194 2.69 11.56 11.73
N THR A 195 1.73 10.71 11.38
CA THR A 195 0.37 10.74 11.92
C THR A 195 0.33 10.34 13.40
N VAL A 196 1.13 9.34 13.79
CA VAL A 196 1.28 8.97 15.20
C VAL A 196 1.92 10.10 16.00
N LEU A 197 2.98 10.74 15.48
CA LEU A 197 3.62 11.89 16.13
C LEU A 197 2.68 13.09 16.25
N ALA A 198 1.86 13.36 15.24
CA ALA A 198 0.83 14.40 15.29
C ALA A 198 -0.23 14.10 16.36
N ALA A 199 -0.66 12.84 16.46
CA ALA A 199 -1.59 12.41 17.50
C ALA A 199 -1.02 12.57 18.91
N GLU A 200 0.26 12.28 19.12
CA GLU A 200 0.95 12.48 20.40
C GLU A 200 0.96 13.97 20.78
N LYS A 201 1.23 14.86 19.83
CA LYS A 201 1.22 16.32 20.03
C LYS A 201 -0.17 16.81 20.38
N LEU A 202 -1.21 16.46 19.61
CA LEU A 202 -2.60 16.80 19.89
C LEU A 202 -3.08 16.30 21.27
N THR A 203 -2.66 15.07 21.63
CA THR A 203 -2.99 14.49 22.94
C THR A 203 -2.32 15.26 24.07
N ALA A 204 -1.09 15.73 23.89
CA ALA A 204 -0.41 16.60 24.87
C ALA A 204 -1.10 17.97 25.01
N GLU A 205 -1.79 18.44 23.97
CA GLU A 205 -2.61 19.65 23.98
C GLU A 205 -4.01 19.43 24.59
N GLY A 206 -4.36 18.18 24.96
CA GLY A 206 -5.59 17.84 25.67
C GLY A 206 -6.73 17.29 24.80
N HIS A 207 -6.47 17.00 23.54
CA HIS A 207 -7.45 16.40 22.63
C HIS A 207 -7.52 14.87 22.75
N ALA A 208 -8.71 14.32 22.64
CA ALA A 208 -8.91 12.87 22.49
C ALA A 208 -8.70 12.45 21.03
N VAL A 209 -7.59 11.80 20.73
CA VAL A 209 -7.17 11.49 19.36
C VAL A 209 -7.20 9.98 19.10
N ARG A 210 -7.74 9.59 17.96
CA ARG A 210 -7.64 8.23 17.43
C ARG A 210 -6.79 8.22 16.16
N VAL A 211 -5.82 7.31 16.08
CA VAL A 211 -5.08 7.01 14.85
C VAL A 211 -5.56 5.69 14.27
N VAL A 212 -5.96 5.72 13.01
CA VAL A 212 -6.36 4.55 12.23
C VAL A 212 -5.31 4.29 11.16
N SER A 213 -4.66 3.12 11.21
CA SER A 213 -3.92 2.61 10.06
C SER A 213 -4.88 1.91 9.11
N LEU A 214 -4.88 2.29 7.84
CA LEU A 214 -5.82 1.80 6.82
C LEU A 214 -5.07 1.20 5.61
N PRO A 215 -4.26 0.13 5.83
CA PRO A 215 -3.40 -0.41 4.78
C PRO A 215 -4.16 -0.96 3.57
N SER A 216 -5.43 -1.36 3.71
CA SER A 216 -6.24 -1.89 2.60
C SER A 216 -7.68 -1.40 2.70
N THR A 217 -8.01 -0.43 1.87
CA THR A 217 -9.33 0.22 1.88
C THR A 217 -10.44 -0.70 1.38
N ASP A 218 -10.20 -1.54 0.38
CA ASP A 218 -11.17 -2.49 -0.15
C ASP A 218 -11.54 -3.57 0.87
N ILE A 219 -10.56 -4.04 1.62
CA ILE A 219 -10.79 -5.04 2.69
C ILE A 219 -11.53 -4.43 3.87
N PHE A 220 -11.20 -3.18 4.23
CA PHE A 220 -11.91 -2.46 5.29
C PHE A 220 -13.36 -2.18 4.89
N ASP A 221 -13.60 -1.73 3.68
CA ASP A 221 -14.95 -1.45 3.16
C ASP A 221 -15.84 -2.68 3.12
N ALA A 222 -15.24 -3.85 2.93
CA ALA A 222 -15.95 -5.13 2.93
C ALA A 222 -16.27 -5.69 4.34
N GLN A 223 -15.79 -5.03 5.41
CA GLN A 223 -16.15 -5.42 6.78
C GLN A 223 -17.62 -5.11 7.08
N ASP A 224 -18.15 -5.79 8.09
CA ASP A 224 -19.47 -5.47 8.60
C ASP A 224 -19.56 -4.04 9.16
N GLU A 225 -20.76 -3.48 9.19
CA GLU A 225 -21.01 -2.12 9.64
C GLU A 225 -20.54 -1.89 11.08
N ALA A 226 -20.75 -2.84 11.97
CA ALA A 226 -20.37 -2.72 13.37
C ALA A 226 -18.84 -2.55 13.52
N TYR A 227 -18.05 -3.28 12.74
CA TYR A 227 -16.61 -3.11 12.76
C TYR A 227 -16.20 -1.76 12.18
N ARG A 228 -16.72 -1.38 11.02
CA ARG A 228 -16.39 -0.09 10.41
C ARG A 228 -16.71 1.07 11.34
N GLU A 229 -17.88 1.03 11.98
CA GLU A 229 -18.27 2.02 12.98
C GLU A 229 -17.37 1.99 14.23
N SER A 230 -16.89 0.84 14.65
CA SER A 230 -15.95 0.77 15.77
C SER A 230 -14.62 1.44 15.49
N VAL A 231 -14.16 1.42 14.23
CA VAL A 231 -12.89 2.02 13.78
C VAL A 231 -13.08 3.50 13.39
N LEU A 232 -14.07 3.77 12.54
CA LEU A 232 -14.41 5.10 11.99
C LEU A 232 -15.85 5.47 12.31
N PRO A 233 -16.19 5.79 13.57
CA PRO A 233 -17.56 6.10 13.98
C PRO A 233 -18.12 7.27 13.18
N SER A 234 -19.32 7.10 12.62
CA SER A 234 -19.95 8.05 11.69
C SER A 234 -20.33 9.38 12.34
N ASP A 235 -20.48 9.41 13.68
CA ASP A 235 -20.77 10.61 14.45
C ASP A 235 -19.53 11.51 14.72
N ILE A 236 -18.32 11.07 14.32
CA ILE A 236 -17.10 11.87 14.37
C ILE A 236 -16.80 12.43 13.00
N ALA A 237 -17.09 13.70 12.78
CA ALA A 237 -16.85 14.41 11.52
C ALA A 237 -15.44 15.03 11.40
N ALA A 238 -14.77 15.25 12.53
CA ALA A 238 -13.39 15.73 12.53
C ALA A 238 -12.44 14.59 12.16
N ARG A 239 -12.08 14.53 10.89
CA ARG A 239 -11.19 13.49 10.33
C ARG A 239 -10.14 14.12 9.45
N VAL A 240 -8.91 13.65 9.57
CA VAL A 240 -7.79 14.01 8.71
C VAL A 240 -7.23 12.75 8.09
N ALA A 241 -7.07 12.71 6.77
CA ALA A 241 -6.37 11.66 6.07
C ALA A 241 -4.97 12.13 5.66
N VAL A 242 -3.98 11.27 5.80
CA VAL A 242 -2.57 11.59 5.50
C VAL A 242 -2.00 10.49 4.60
N GLU A 243 -1.77 10.83 3.33
CA GLU A 243 -1.18 9.90 2.36
C GLU A 243 -0.43 10.65 1.26
N ALA A 244 0.83 10.28 1.01
CA ALA A 244 1.63 10.80 -0.09
C ALA A 244 1.16 10.23 -1.44
N GLY A 245 -0.01 10.66 -1.85
CA GLY A 245 -0.73 10.33 -3.07
C GLY A 245 -1.81 11.36 -3.35
N ILE A 246 -2.58 11.15 -4.43
CA ILE A 246 -3.64 12.10 -4.82
C ILE A 246 -4.68 12.26 -3.70
N ALA A 247 -4.95 13.48 -3.30
CA ALA A 247 -5.80 13.81 -2.16
C ALA A 247 -7.25 13.35 -2.33
N ASP A 248 -7.80 13.47 -3.54
CA ASP A 248 -9.23 13.32 -3.83
C ASP A 248 -9.82 11.96 -3.44
N TYR A 249 -9.02 10.91 -3.42
CA TYR A 249 -9.45 9.58 -3.03
C TYR A 249 -10.01 9.53 -1.60
N TRP A 250 -9.48 10.37 -0.70
CA TRP A 250 -9.75 10.32 0.73
C TRP A 250 -11.07 10.95 1.16
N TYR A 251 -11.75 11.73 0.29
CA TYR A 251 -13.05 12.31 0.61
C TYR A 251 -14.11 11.28 1.04
N LYS A 252 -13.99 10.05 0.56
CA LYS A 252 -14.86 8.93 0.97
C LYS A 252 -14.79 8.65 2.48
N TYR A 253 -13.63 8.85 3.09
CA TYR A 253 -13.37 8.52 4.50
C TYR A 253 -13.45 9.73 5.43
N VAL A 254 -13.03 10.88 4.96
CA VAL A 254 -13.03 12.11 5.75
C VAL A 254 -14.31 12.94 5.58
N GLY A 255 -15.06 12.71 4.49
CA GLY A 255 -16.23 13.54 4.16
C GLY A 255 -15.85 14.95 3.72
N LEU A 256 -16.87 15.77 3.44
CA LEU A 256 -16.68 17.16 2.96
C LEU A 256 -16.21 18.14 4.04
N LYS A 257 -16.24 17.74 5.31
CA LYS A 257 -15.82 18.57 6.45
C LYS A 257 -14.46 18.18 7.02
N GLY A 258 -13.92 17.05 6.59
CA GLY A 258 -12.60 16.59 7.00
C GLY A 258 -11.51 17.26 6.17
N ALA A 259 -10.26 17.03 6.58
CA ALA A 259 -9.07 17.55 5.93
C ALA A 259 -8.23 16.42 5.33
N ILE A 260 -7.40 16.74 4.36
CA ILE A 260 -6.51 15.78 3.70
C ILE A 260 -5.13 16.40 3.53
N VAL A 261 -4.13 15.77 4.11
CA VAL A 261 -2.72 16.01 3.80
C VAL A 261 -2.32 15.04 2.69
N GLY A 262 -2.36 15.52 1.46
CA GLY A 262 -2.16 14.74 0.25
C GLY A 262 -1.51 15.57 -0.85
N ILE A 263 -1.33 14.99 -2.03
CA ILE A 263 -0.70 15.64 -3.18
C ILE A 263 -1.79 16.04 -4.19
N THR A 264 -1.67 17.24 -4.75
CA THR A 264 -2.57 17.78 -5.79
C THR A 264 -1.83 18.17 -7.06
N SER A 265 -0.54 17.86 -7.14
CA SER A 265 0.36 18.12 -8.27
C SER A 265 1.23 16.88 -8.53
N TYR A 266 2.09 16.91 -9.52
CA TYR A 266 3.15 15.93 -9.66
C TYR A 266 4.25 16.15 -8.64
N GLY A 267 5.12 15.13 -8.45
CA GLY A 267 6.28 15.19 -7.57
C GLY A 267 7.38 16.13 -8.09
N GLU A 268 8.48 16.15 -7.38
CA GLU A 268 9.66 16.98 -7.68
C GLU A 268 10.95 16.17 -7.50
N SER A 269 12.05 16.58 -8.16
CA SER A 269 13.34 15.90 -8.05
C SER A 269 14.17 16.46 -6.90
N ALA A 270 14.16 15.77 -5.78
CA ALA A 270 14.96 16.09 -4.59
C ALA A 270 15.04 14.88 -3.66
N PRO A 271 15.94 14.87 -2.66
CA PRO A 271 15.93 13.86 -1.60
C PRO A 271 14.58 13.78 -0.86
N ALA A 272 14.18 12.58 -0.45
CA ALA A 272 12.89 12.34 0.22
C ALA A 272 12.68 13.23 1.46
N ASP A 273 13.73 13.44 2.27
CA ASP A 273 13.70 14.30 3.46
C ASP A 273 13.42 15.80 3.16
N LYS A 274 13.56 16.22 1.92
CA LYS A 274 13.19 17.55 1.42
C LYS A 274 11.79 17.55 0.82
N LEU A 275 11.42 16.47 0.14
CA LEU A 275 10.14 16.38 -0.55
C LEU A 275 8.96 16.27 0.42
N PHE A 276 9.06 15.44 1.46
CA PHE A 276 7.97 15.31 2.42
C PHE A 276 7.58 16.65 3.06
N PRO A 277 8.50 17.45 3.64
CA PRO A 277 8.16 18.78 4.14
C PRO A 277 7.70 19.76 3.06
N TYR A 278 8.29 19.70 1.85
CA TYR A 278 7.90 20.58 0.74
C TYR A 278 6.44 20.37 0.33
N PHE A 279 5.95 19.13 0.33
CA PHE A 279 4.56 18.80 0.04
C PHE A 279 3.64 18.81 1.27
N GLY A 280 4.13 19.29 2.42
CA GLY A 280 3.32 19.46 3.62
C GLY A 280 3.16 18.21 4.49
N PHE A 281 3.91 17.15 4.23
CA PHE A 281 3.91 15.96 5.08
C PHE A 281 4.79 16.19 6.32
N THR A 282 4.30 17.01 7.23
CA THR A 282 4.94 17.34 8.52
C THR A 282 3.96 17.15 9.67
N VAL A 283 4.49 16.94 10.86
CA VAL A 283 3.69 16.84 12.09
C VAL A 283 2.86 18.10 12.30
N GLU A 284 3.46 19.27 12.06
CA GLU A 284 2.83 20.58 12.24
C GLU A 284 1.59 20.71 11.35
N ASN A 285 1.72 20.39 10.07
CA ASN A 285 0.62 20.52 9.10
C ASN A 285 -0.51 19.49 9.34
N VAL A 286 -0.21 18.34 9.94
CA VAL A 286 -1.24 17.36 10.32
C VAL A 286 -2.00 17.82 11.58
N VAL A 287 -1.36 18.60 12.45
CA VAL A 287 -1.95 19.15 13.69
C VAL A 287 -2.85 20.35 13.40
N GLU A 288 -2.50 21.21 12.41
CA GLU A 288 -3.30 22.37 11.98
C GLU A 288 -4.64 21.96 11.35
#